data_8d97294f5d4e01ea8ed75d5b54f0f1b7
#
_entry.id   8d97294f5d4e01ea8ed75d5b54f0f1b7
#
_cell.length_a   1.000
_cell.length_b   1.000
_cell.length_c   1.000
_cell.angle_alpha   90.00
_cell.angle_beta   90.00
_cell.angle_gamma   90.00
#
_symmetry.space_group_name_H-M   'P 1'
#
loop_
_entity.id
_entity.type
_entity.pdbx_description
1 polymer ?
#
loop_
_entity_poly.entity_id
_entity_poly.type
_entity_poly.pdbx_seq_one_letter_code
_entity_poly.pdbx_strand_id
1 'polypeptide(L)' 'MTGKLAVTPEQAAAMLSMSRDTFDRYVRDEVRVVRTGRKVLVPVAELERWVERNAARTLEADRV' A
#
# COMPACT_ATOMS: atom_id res chain seq x y z
N MET A 1 14.83 -12.74 -1.60
CA MET A 1 13.49 -12.86 -1.41
C MET A 1 13.10 -12.53 -0.01
N THR A 2 12.02 -12.09 0.15
CA THR A 2 11.63 -11.73 1.42
C THR A 2 10.55 -12.59 1.87
N GLY A 3 10.49 -13.01 2.99
CA GLY A 3 9.46 -13.87 3.43
C GLY A 3 8.30 -13.19 4.09
N LYS A 4 8.23 -11.89 4.01
CA LYS A 4 7.16 -11.20 4.70
C LYS A 4 5.87 -11.24 3.94
N LEU A 5 4.81 -11.62 4.63
CA LEU A 5 3.47 -11.61 4.06
C LEU A 5 2.75 -10.31 4.37
N ALA A 6 3.18 -9.61 5.40
CA ALA A 6 2.56 -8.35 5.79
C ALA A 6 3.62 -7.45 6.40
N VAL A 7 3.39 -6.16 6.32
CA VAL A 7 4.33 -5.17 6.81
C VAL A 7 3.57 -4.11 7.58
N THR A 8 4.30 -3.29 8.33
CA THR A 8 3.69 -2.17 9.03
C THR A 8 3.28 -1.11 8.02
N PRO A 9 2.37 -0.21 8.40
CA PRO A 9 1.99 0.87 7.49
C PRO A 9 3.19 1.72 7.06
N GLU A 10 4.15 1.92 7.94
CA GLU A 10 5.33 2.67 7.58
C GLU A 10 6.17 1.94 6.56
N GLN A 11 6.32 0.64 6.75
CA GLN A 11 7.05 -0.16 5.77
C GLN A 11 6.31 -0.20 4.45
N ALA A 12 4.98 -0.28 4.51
CA ALA A 12 4.18 -0.31 3.30
C ALA A 12 4.36 0.98 2.51
N ALA A 13 4.35 2.12 3.20
CA ALA A 13 4.58 3.39 2.53
C ALA A 13 5.94 3.42 1.86
N ALA A 14 6.96 2.95 2.57
CA ALA A 14 8.30 2.92 2.01
C ALA A 14 8.38 2.03 0.78
N MET A 15 7.69 0.90 0.82
CA MET A 15 7.67 -0.01 -0.31
C MET A 15 7.02 0.62 -1.52
N LEU A 16 6.09 1.53 -1.30
CA LEU A 16 5.44 2.24 -2.39
C LEU A 16 6.13 3.56 -2.70
N SER A 17 7.26 3.81 -2.06
CA SER A 17 8.06 5.01 -2.31
C SER A 17 7.29 6.28 -2.01
N MET A 18 6.51 6.27 -0.94
CA MET A 18 5.76 7.45 -0.55
C MET A 18 5.88 7.65 0.95
N SER A 19 5.51 8.84 1.41
CA SER A 19 5.56 9.13 2.82
C SER A 19 4.40 8.43 3.52
N ARG A 20 4.53 8.29 4.82
CA ARG A 20 3.47 7.70 5.63
C ARG A 20 2.19 8.51 5.48
N ASP A 21 2.32 9.82 5.43
CA ASP A 21 1.17 10.69 5.32
C ASP A 21 0.43 10.46 4.00
N THR A 22 1.18 10.34 2.91
CA THR A 22 0.59 10.07 1.62
C THR A 22 -0.06 8.70 1.61
N PHE A 23 0.59 7.71 2.22
CA PHE A 23 0.03 6.38 2.32
C PHE A 23 -1.31 6.41 3.05
N ASP A 24 -1.36 7.09 4.18
CA ASP A 24 -2.59 7.14 4.97
C ASP A 24 -3.70 7.83 4.21
N ARG A 25 -3.34 8.79 3.38
CA ARG A 25 -4.33 9.58 2.67
C ARG A 25 -4.91 8.87 1.46
N TYR A 26 -4.08 8.15 0.73
CA TYR A 26 -4.50 7.61 -0.56
C TYR A 26 -4.55 6.09 -0.64
N VAL A 27 -3.82 5.40 0.18
CA VAL A 27 -3.70 3.95 0.04
C VAL A 27 -4.44 3.21 1.13
N ARG A 28 -4.37 3.70 2.34
CA ARG A 28 -4.84 2.94 3.49
C ARG A 28 -6.29 2.52 3.39
N ASP A 29 -7.13 3.39 2.87
CA ASP A 29 -8.55 3.08 2.77
C ASP A 29 -8.86 2.15 1.61
N GLU A 30 -7.90 1.94 0.72
CA GLU A 30 -8.13 1.13 -0.45
C GLU A 30 -7.54 -0.26 -0.35
N VAL A 31 -6.87 -0.57 0.76
CA VAL A 31 -6.30 -1.89 0.96
C VAL A 31 -6.87 -2.47 2.24
N ARG A 32 -6.92 -3.78 2.29
CA ARG A 32 -7.35 -4.45 3.50
C ARG A 32 -6.18 -4.54 4.44
N VAL A 33 -6.45 -4.38 5.73
CA VAL A 33 -5.41 -4.46 6.73
C VAL A 33 -5.77 -5.53 7.73
N VAL A 34 -4.75 -6.03 8.41
CA VAL A 34 -4.91 -7.02 9.46
C VAL A 34 -4.69 -6.30 10.78
N ARG A 35 -5.63 -6.45 11.67
CA ARG A 35 -5.49 -5.88 13.01
C ARG A 35 -5.23 -6.99 14.00
N THR A 36 -4.16 -6.86 14.74
CA THR A 36 -3.79 -7.84 15.74
C THR A 36 -3.45 -7.08 17.01
N GLY A 37 -4.35 -7.11 17.97
CA GLY A 37 -4.17 -6.30 19.16
C GLY A 37 -4.07 -4.84 18.78
N ARG A 38 -2.95 -4.23 19.09
CA ARG A 38 -2.75 -2.83 18.74
C ARG A 38 -2.05 -2.64 17.43
N LYS A 39 -1.63 -3.73 16.81
CA LYS A 39 -0.87 -3.61 15.58
C LYS A 39 -1.78 -3.63 14.39
N VAL A 40 -1.37 -2.86 13.38
CA VAL A 40 -2.01 -2.87 12.08
C VAL A 40 -0.96 -3.32 11.10
N LEU A 41 -1.29 -4.33 10.31
CA LEU A 41 -0.37 -4.86 9.32
C LEU A 41 -1.03 -4.79 7.95
N VAL A 42 -0.23 -4.51 6.94
CA VAL A 42 -0.71 -4.39 5.58
C VAL A 42 -0.18 -5.58 4.79
N PRO A 43 -1.07 -6.44 4.29
CA PRO A 43 -0.60 -7.58 3.49
C PRO A 43 0.11 -7.11 2.23
N VAL A 44 1.24 -7.72 1.93
CA VAL A 44 2.00 -7.34 0.75
C VAL A 44 1.17 -7.58 -0.52
N ALA A 45 0.37 -8.62 -0.54
CA ALA A 45 -0.46 -8.88 -1.70
C ALA A 45 -1.45 -7.75 -1.97
N GLU A 46 -1.92 -7.10 -0.91
CA GLU A 46 -2.82 -5.95 -1.08
C GLU A 46 -2.09 -4.77 -1.71
N LEU A 47 -0.84 -4.59 -1.32
CA LEU A 47 -0.03 -3.53 -1.90
C LEU A 47 0.18 -3.77 -3.38
N GLU A 48 0.44 -5.01 -3.75
CA GLU A 48 0.64 -5.34 -5.14
C GLU A 48 -0.61 -5.09 -5.97
N ARG A 49 -1.76 -5.47 -5.43
CA ARG A 49 -3.01 -5.22 -6.13
C ARG A 49 -3.29 -3.73 -6.26
N TRP A 50 -2.98 -2.99 -5.22
CA TRP A 50 -3.19 -1.55 -5.26
C TRP A 50 -2.34 -0.92 -6.36
N VAL A 51 -1.09 -1.33 -6.43
CA VAL A 51 -0.19 -0.79 -7.44
C VAL A 51 -0.71 -1.09 -8.84
N GLU A 52 -1.16 -2.31 -9.06
CA GLU A 52 -1.66 -2.69 -10.38
C GLU A 52 -2.88 -1.88 -10.77
N ARG A 53 -3.81 -1.72 -9.85
CA ARG A 53 -5.02 -0.97 -10.16
C ARG A 53 -4.71 0.48 -10.45
N ASN A 54 -3.82 1.05 -9.66
CA ASN A 54 -3.55 2.48 -9.78
C ASN A 54 -2.53 2.79 -10.85
N ALA A 55 -1.71 1.85 -11.21
CA ALA A 55 -0.78 2.07 -12.31
C ALA A 55 -1.52 2.34 -13.59
N ALA A 56 -2.57 1.58 -13.86
CA ALA A 56 -3.35 1.81 -15.06
C ALA A 56 -4.01 3.17 -15.04
N ARG A 57 -4.54 3.56 -13.88
CA ARG A 57 -5.23 4.85 -13.78
C ARG A 57 -4.25 6.00 -13.88
N THR A 58 -3.09 5.83 -13.28
CA THR A 58 -2.08 6.87 -13.30
C THR A 58 -1.57 7.09 -14.70
N LEU A 59 -1.40 6.02 -15.44
CA LEU A 59 -0.94 6.15 -16.81
C LEU A 59 -1.92 6.96 -17.65
N GLU A 60 -3.20 6.76 -17.41
CA GLU A 60 -4.20 7.54 -18.13
C GLU A 60 -4.17 8.98 -17.70
N ALA A 61 -4.01 9.22 -16.42
CA ALA A 61 -3.97 10.58 -15.91
C ALA A 61 -2.76 11.33 -16.44
N ASP A 62 -1.66 10.65 -16.57
CA ASP A 62 -0.44 11.29 -17.03
C ASP A 62 -0.51 11.73 -18.46
N ARG A 63 -1.42 11.18 -19.20
CA ARG A 63 -1.56 11.58 -20.57
C ARG A 63 -2.31 12.84 -20.75
N VAL A 64 -2.95 13.29 -19.76
CA VAL A 64 -3.78 14.49 -19.84
C VAL A 64 -2.98 15.79 -19.84
#